data_08c998ab1e08648a7f19e41660d9817d
#
_entry.id   08c998ab1e08648a7f19e41660d9817d
#
_cell.length_a   1.000
_cell.length_b   1.000
_cell.length_c   1.000
_cell.angle_alpha   90.00
_cell.angle_beta   90.00
_cell.angle_gamma   90.00
#
_symmetry.space_group_name_H-M   'P 1'
#
loop_
_entity.id
_entity.type
_entity.pdbx_description
1 polymer ?
#
loop_
_entity_poly.entity_id
_entity_poly.type
_entity_poly.pdbx_seq_one_letter_code
_entity_poly.pdbx_strand_id
1 'polypeptide(L)'
;MQHHQSSAQRLGMTANLVIFLGLLYTMLHLLGWLGLLPGYRLPGLVIALSLLGLGYGIRYGSSACLYGARGLFAGLSLYFGALVVSGWIPYHMLRLGLSTWVFWRLHRALPLMKRLQREQAFPLPMSRYGARFLRRGQRRATQKRH
;
A
#
# COMPACT_ATOMS: atom_id res chain seq x y z
N MET A 1 9.05 23.54 6.23
CA MET A 1 7.88 22.82 6.75
C MET A 1 6.94 22.23 5.66
N GLN A 2 6.69 22.91 4.57
CA GLN A 2 5.80 22.39 3.51
C GLN A 2 6.33 21.12 2.81
N HIS A 3 7.64 20.97 2.65
CA HIS A 3 8.24 19.79 2.03
C HIS A 3 8.09 18.49 2.85
N HIS A 4 8.08 18.58 4.18
CA HIS A 4 7.89 17.41 5.06
C HIS A 4 6.49 16.83 4.97
N GLN A 5 5.47 17.69 4.95
CA GLN A 5 4.08 17.25 4.82
C GLN A 5 3.82 16.59 3.47
N SER A 6 4.47 17.05 2.40
CA SER A 6 4.31 16.46 1.08
C SER A 6 4.94 15.06 0.97
N SER A 7 6.10 14.83 1.60
CA SER A 7 6.78 13.52 1.60
C SER A 7 6.02 12.47 2.41
N ALA A 8 5.58 12.82 3.63
CA ALA A 8 4.76 11.95 4.47
C ALA A 8 3.42 11.62 3.80
N GLN A 9 2.82 12.59 3.12
CA GLN A 9 1.58 12.39 2.38
C GLN A 9 1.75 11.45 1.20
N ARG A 10 2.83 11.57 0.43
CA ARG A 10 3.14 10.67 -0.70
C ARG A 10 3.38 9.24 -0.25
N LEU A 11 4.15 9.05 0.83
CA LEU A 11 4.37 7.73 1.41
C LEU A 11 3.07 7.14 1.97
N GLY A 12 2.26 7.94 2.66
CA GLY A 12 0.94 7.54 3.16
C GLY A 12 0.00 7.12 2.04
N MET A 13 -0.03 7.83 0.92
CA MET A 13 -0.80 7.44 -0.27
C MET A 13 -0.32 6.12 -0.86
N THR A 14 0.99 5.89 -0.89
CA THR A 14 1.56 4.63 -1.38
C THR A 14 1.20 3.46 -0.45
N ALA A 15 1.29 3.65 0.86
CA ALA A 15 0.85 2.65 1.84
C ALA A 15 -0.65 2.35 1.72
N ASN A 16 -1.48 3.36 1.58
CA ASN A 16 -2.92 3.21 1.37
C ASN A 16 -3.25 2.46 0.07
N LEU A 17 -2.49 2.71 -1.00
CA LEU A 17 -2.64 1.99 -2.26
C LEU A 17 -2.38 0.49 -2.08
N VAL A 18 -1.31 0.12 -1.38
CA VAL A 18 -0.97 -1.28 -1.10
C VAL A 18 -2.05 -1.93 -0.23
N ILE A 19 -2.54 -1.25 0.80
CA ILE A 19 -3.63 -1.73 1.66
C ILE A 19 -4.91 -1.91 0.84
N PHE A 20 -5.27 -0.93 0.01
CA PHE A 20 -6.47 -1.00 -0.85
C PHE A 20 -6.40 -2.19 -1.81
N LEU A 21 -5.26 -2.40 -2.46
CA LEU A 21 -5.06 -3.56 -3.34
C LEU A 21 -5.16 -4.87 -2.56
N GLY A 22 -4.58 -4.93 -1.36
CA GLY A 22 -4.71 -6.09 -0.47
C GLY A 22 -6.17 -6.40 -0.12
N LEU A 23 -6.95 -5.38 0.24
CA LEU A 23 -8.39 -5.51 0.51
C LEU A 23 -9.16 -5.97 -0.73
N LEU A 24 -8.90 -5.36 -1.88
CA LEU A 24 -9.56 -5.72 -3.14
C LEU A 24 -9.28 -7.18 -3.51
N TYR A 25 -8.01 -7.60 -3.46
CA TYR A 25 -7.64 -8.99 -3.75
C TYR A 25 -8.23 -9.97 -2.74
N THR A 26 -8.26 -9.62 -1.46
CA THR A 26 -8.90 -10.44 -0.42
C THR A 26 -10.38 -10.64 -0.72
N MET A 27 -11.10 -9.58 -1.06
CA MET A 27 -12.51 -9.64 -1.45
C MET A 27 -12.73 -10.54 -2.67
N LEU A 28 -11.91 -10.37 -3.72
CA LEU A 28 -12.01 -11.18 -4.93
C LEU A 28 -11.75 -12.67 -4.66
N HIS A 29 -10.78 -13.01 -3.81
CA HIS A 29 -10.49 -14.39 -3.46
C HIS A 29 -11.55 -15.01 -2.56
N LEU A 30 -12.15 -14.24 -1.65
CA LEU A 30 -13.29 -14.71 -0.84
C LEU A 30 -14.52 -14.98 -1.72
N LEU A 31 -14.83 -14.10 -2.68
CA LEU A 31 -15.91 -14.31 -3.65
C LEU A 31 -15.64 -15.55 -4.53
N GLY A 32 -14.39 -15.78 -4.91
CA GLY A 32 -13.96 -16.98 -5.63
C GLY A 32 -14.13 -18.25 -4.81
N TRP A 33 -13.80 -18.18 -3.52
CA TRP A 33 -14.00 -19.31 -2.59
C TRP A 33 -15.49 -19.66 -2.39
N LEU A 34 -16.36 -18.66 -2.41
CA LEU A 34 -17.81 -18.84 -2.37
C LEU A 34 -18.39 -19.34 -3.70
N GLY A 35 -17.55 -19.57 -4.74
CA GLY A 35 -17.98 -20.04 -6.04
C GLY A 35 -18.62 -18.96 -6.95
N LEU A 36 -18.61 -17.70 -6.52
CA LEU A 36 -19.19 -16.59 -7.30
C LEU A 36 -18.28 -16.10 -8.42
N LEU A 37 -16.96 -16.31 -8.28
CA LEU A 37 -15.97 -15.91 -9.29
C LEU A 37 -15.06 -17.09 -9.66
N PRO A 38 -15.00 -17.52 -10.91
CA PRO A 38 -14.09 -18.58 -11.33
C PRO A 38 -12.64 -18.07 -11.38
N GLY A 39 -11.68 -18.95 -11.10
CA GLY A 39 -10.26 -18.68 -11.28
C GLY A 39 -9.51 -18.12 -10.07
N TYR A 40 -10.18 -17.81 -8.96
CA TYR A 40 -9.55 -17.39 -7.72
C TYR A 40 -9.31 -18.57 -6.78
N ARG A 41 -8.06 -18.77 -6.35
CA ARG A 41 -7.62 -19.92 -5.54
C ARG A 41 -7.00 -19.46 -4.22
N LEU A 42 -6.96 -20.36 -3.24
CA LEU A 42 -6.36 -20.12 -1.92
C LEU A 42 -4.95 -19.51 -1.92
N PRO A 43 -3.99 -19.88 -2.80
CA PRO A 43 -2.68 -19.24 -2.81
C PRO A 43 -2.74 -17.72 -3.05
N GLY A 44 -3.68 -17.24 -3.83
CA GLY A 44 -3.90 -15.82 -4.05
C GLY A 44 -4.38 -15.08 -2.78
N LEU A 45 -5.13 -15.76 -1.91
CA LEU A 45 -5.55 -15.19 -0.62
C LEU A 45 -4.34 -14.92 0.29
N VAL A 46 -3.35 -15.81 0.31
CA VAL A 46 -2.11 -15.61 1.07
C VAL A 46 -1.38 -14.35 0.58
N ILE A 47 -1.27 -14.15 -0.73
CA ILE A 47 -0.68 -12.95 -1.32
C ILE A 47 -1.47 -11.69 -0.92
N ALA A 48 -2.80 -11.75 -0.98
CA ALA A 48 -3.68 -10.65 -0.61
C ALA A 48 -3.52 -10.22 0.86
N LEU A 49 -3.47 -11.18 1.77
CA LEU A 49 -3.24 -10.95 3.20
C LEU A 49 -1.82 -10.40 3.45
N SER A 50 -0.82 -10.90 2.72
CA SER A 50 0.54 -10.38 2.78
C SER A 50 0.61 -8.91 2.35
N LEU A 51 -0.13 -8.51 1.32
CA LEU A 51 -0.24 -7.11 0.89
C LEU A 51 -0.83 -6.22 1.99
N LEU A 52 -1.84 -6.68 2.70
CA LEU A 52 -2.41 -5.95 3.85
C LEU A 52 -1.37 -5.74 4.94
N GLY A 53 -0.67 -6.78 5.34
CA GLY A 53 0.38 -6.71 6.36
C GLY A 53 1.54 -5.81 5.95
N LEU A 54 2.00 -5.91 4.71
CA LEU A 54 3.07 -5.07 4.16
C LEU A 54 2.64 -3.59 4.09
N GLY A 55 1.44 -3.29 3.63
CA GLY A 55 0.91 -1.94 3.58
C GLY A 55 0.81 -1.32 4.98
N TYR A 56 0.37 -2.09 5.95
CA TYR A 56 0.32 -1.67 7.35
C TYR A 56 1.73 -1.41 7.90
N GLY A 57 2.69 -2.30 7.65
CA GLY A 57 4.09 -2.12 8.06
C GLY A 57 4.75 -0.90 7.46
N ILE A 58 4.47 -0.56 6.20
CA ILE A 58 4.94 0.68 5.56
C ILE A 58 4.41 1.90 6.32
N ARG A 59 3.17 1.88 6.74
CA ARG A 59 2.55 2.97 7.49
C ARG A 59 3.19 3.20 8.85
N TYR A 60 3.66 2.15 9.50
CA TYR A 60 4.40 2.21 10.77
C TYR A 60 5.91 2.45 10.62
N GLY A 61 6.39 2.64 9.40
CA GLY A 61 7.78 3.00 9.14
C GLY A 61 8.74 1.83 8.98
N SER A 62 8.23 0.62 8.73
CA SER A 62 9.08 -0.54 8.46
C SER A 62 9.64 -0.51 7.04
N SER A 63 10.94 -0.27 6.89
CA SER A 63 11.63 -0.36 5.61
C SER A 63 11.63 -1.79 5.05
N ALA A 64 11.70 -2.80 5.92
CA ALA A 64 11.60 -4.20 5.53
C ALA A 64 10.27 -4.50 4.82
N CYS A 65 9.15 -3.96 5.32
CA CYS A 65 7.85 -4.09 4.66
C CYS A 65 7.81 -3.40 3.29
N LEU A 66 8.45 -2.26 3.14
CA LEU A 66 8.55 -1.57 1.85
C LEU A 66 9.38 -2.38 0.83
N TYR A 67 10.51 -2.94 1.23
CA TYR A 67 11.31 -3.84 0.39
C TYR A 67 10.54 -5.12 0.06
N GLY A 68 9.83 -5.69 1.02
CA GLY A 68 8.99 -6.87 0.82
C GLY A 68 7.85 -6.61 -0.18
N ALA A 69 7.15 -5.49 -0.06
CA ALA A 69 6.12 -5.09 -1.01
C ALA A 69 6.69 -4.87 -2.42
N ARG A 70 7.84 -4.21 -2.52
CA ARG A 70 8.54 -4.02 -3.80
C ARG A 70 8.90 -5.35 -4.45
N GLY A 71 9.47 -6.28 -3.68
CA GLY A 71 9.82 -7.62 -4.16
C GLY A 71 8.59 -8.42 -4.60
N LEU A 72 7.50 -8.33 -3.84
CA LEU A 72 6.24 -8.99 -4.17
C LEU A 72 5.66 -8.47 -5.51
N PHE A 73 5.62 -7.16 -5.72
CA PHE A 73 5.14 -6.57 -6.96
C PHE A 73 6.09 -6.83 -8.13
N ALA A 74 7.40 -6.92 -7.92
CA ALA A 74 8.35 -7.36 -8.93
C ALA A 74 8.05 -8.81 -9.36
N GLY A 75 7.85 -9.71 -8.41
CA GLY A 75 7.47 -11.10 -8.67
C GLY A 75 6.14 -11.23 -9.40
N LEU A 76 5.12 -10.46 -8.99
CA LEU A 76 3.82 -10.41 -9.67
C LEU A 76 3.95 -9.88 -11.10
N SER A 77 4.76 -8.87 -11.34
CA SER A 77 5.01 -8.32 -12.68
C SER A 77 5.67 -9.37 -13.59
N LEU A 78 6.65 -10.11 -13.10
CA LEU A 78 7.28 -11.22 -13.83
C LEU A 78 6.28 -12.34 -14.12
N TYR A 79 5.47 -12.71 -13.14
CA TYR A 79 4.45 -13.75 -13.29
C TYR A 79 3.39 -13.37 -14.33
N PHE A 80 2.84 -12.17 -14.26
CA PHE A 80 1.86 -11.69 -15.24
C PHE A 80 2.49 -11.47 -16.61
N GLY A 81 3.76 -11.04 -16.68
CA GLY A 81 4.51 -10.95 -17.93
C GLY A 81 4.65 -12.31 -18.60
N ALA A 82 4.98 -13.36 -17.87
CA ALA A 82 5.04 -14.72 -18.36
C ALA A 82 3.67 -15.22 -18.87
N LEU A 83 2.58 -14.91 -18.17
CA LEU A 83 1.22 -15.25 -18.61
C LEU A 83 0.82 -14.52 -19.90
N VAL A 84 1.20 -13.26 -20.06
CA VAL A 84 0.94 -12.49 -21.29
C VAL A 84 1.67 -13.10 -22.48
N VAL A 85 2.93 -13.54 -22.30
CA VAL A 85 3.71 -14.18 -23.35
C VAL A 85 3.16 -15.57 -23.72
N SER A 86 2.68 -16.32 -22.72
CA SER A 86 2.20 -17.69 -22.91
C SER A 86 0.78 -17.77 -23.50
N GLY A 87 -0.06 -16.79 -23.27
CA GLY A 87 -1.46 -16.78 -23.74
C GLY A 87 -2.01 -15.38 -23.71
N TRP A 88 -2.22 -14.82 -24.86
CA TRP A 88 -2.63 -13.44 -25.07
C TRP A 88 -4.05 -13.15 -24.54
N ILE A 89 -4.16 -12.91 -23.23
CA ILE A 89 -5.40 -12.53 -22.59
C ILE A 89 -5.28 -11.05 -22.16
N PRO A 90 -6.13 -10.12 -22.68
CA PRO A 90 -6.07 -8.69 -22.38
C PRO A 90 -6.12 -8.38 -20.86
N TYR A 91 -6.81 -9.21 -20.11
CA TYR A 91 -6.93 -9.13 -18.67
C TYR A 91 -5.58 -9.24 -17.93
N HIS A 92 -4.67 -10.08 -18.40
CA HIS A 92 -3.33 -10.20 -17.83
C HIS A 92 -2.45 -8.99 -18.14
N MET A 93 -2.66 -8.33 -19.27
CA MET A 93 -1.97 -7.06 -19.60
C MET A 93 -2.35 -5.95 -18.62
N LEU A 94 -3.62 -5.84 -18.25
CA LEU A 94 -4.07 -4.88 -17.25
C LEU A 94 -3.41 -5.13 -15.89
N ARG A 95 -3.34 -6.39 -15.46
CA ARG A 95 -2.67 -6.80 -14.21
C ARG A 95 -1.18 -6.52 -14.25
N LEU A 96 -0.52 -6.81 -15.36
CA LEU A 96 0.90 -6.51 -15.56
C LEU A 96 1.16 -5.00 -15.45
N GLY A 97 0.38 -4.19 -16.14
CA GLY A 97 0.50 -2.73 -16.10
C GLY A 97 0.30 -2.17 -14.69
N LEU A 98 -0.72 -2.64 -13.98
CA LEU A 98 -0.99 -2.24 -12.60
C LEU A 98 0.14 -2.64 -11.65
N SER A 99 0.64 -3.88 -11.73
CA SER A 99 1.74 -4.37 -10.89
C SER A 99 3.03 -3.59 -11.14
N THR A 100 3.35 -3.31 -12.39
CA THR A 100 4.52 -2.51 -12.78
C THR A 100 4.42 -1.07 -12.28
N TRP A 101 3.25 -0.47 -12.38
CA TRP A 101 3.01 0.88 -11.89
C TRP A 101 3.13 0.98 -10.37
N VAL A 102 2.59 0.01 -9.63
CA VAL A 102 2.74 -0.05 -8.16
C VAL A 102 4.19 -0.28 -7.76
N PHE A 103 4.90 -1.17 -8.45
CA PHE A 103 6.33 -1.38 -8.26
C PHE A 103 7.13 -0.08 -8.43
N TRP A 104 6.85 0.67 -9.47
CA TRP A 104 7.48 1.97 -9.73
C TRP A 104 7.21 2.97 -8.59
N ARG A 105 5.98 3.04 -8.11
CA ARG A 105 5.62 3.89 -6.96
C ARG A 105 6.35 3.48 -5.69
N LEU A 106 6.43 2.19 -5.40
CA LEU A 106 7.16 1.65 -4.25
C LEU A 106 8.66 1.95 -4.36
N HIS A 107 9.22 1.80 -5.54
CA HIS A 107 10.63 2.14 -5.77
C HIS A 107 10.92 3.61 -5.50
N ARG A 108 10.06 4.52 -5.93
CA ARG A 108 10.18 5.95 -5.64
C ARG A 108 9.94 6.31 -4.17
N ALA A 109 9.23 5.48 -3.44
CA ALA A 109 8.97 5.69 -2.02
C ALA A 109 10.17 5.36 -1.12
N LEU A 110 11.14 4.58 -1.59
CA LEU A 110 12.32 4.19 -0.81
C LEU A 110 13.12 5.37 -0.23
N PRO A 111 13.52 6.39 -1.02
CA PRO A 111 14.24 7.53 -0.48
C PRO A 111 13.39 8.36 0.51
N LEU A 112 12.07 8.44 0.27
CA LEU A 112 11.14 9.12 1.17
C LEU A 112 11.04 8.41 2.52
N MET A 113 10.99 7.08 2.52
CA MET A 113 10.97 6.27 3.73
C MET A 113 12.23 6.50 4.58
N LYS A 114 13.40 6.41 3.97
CA LYS A 114 14.68 6.62 4.65
C LYS A 114 14.77 8.03 5.26
N ARG A 115 14.28 9.05 4.55
CA ARG A 115 14.24 10.42 5.02
C ARG A 115 13.32 10.56 6.23
N LEU A 116 12.10 10.04 6.15
CA LEU A 116 11.12 10.11 7.23
C LEU A 116 11.54 9.30 8.47
N GLN A 117 12.25 8.19 8.30
CA GLN A 117 12.82 7.43 9.40
C GLN A 117 13.88 8.26 10.17
N ARG A 118 14.72 9.01 9.48
CA ARG A 118 15.70 9.91 10.12
C ARG A 118 15.02 11.03 10.91
N GLU A 119 13.86 11.47 10.49
CA GLU A 119 13.07 12.55 11.10
C GLU A 119 12.10 12.04 12.18
N GLN A 120 12.06 10.73 12.44
CA GLN A 120 11.14 10.07 13.40
C GLN A 120 9.67 10.43 13.19
N ALA A 121 9.25 10.55 11.93
CA ALA A 121 7.92 11.00 11.53
C ALA A 121 6.83 9.88 11.54
N PHE A 122 7.12 8.72 12.10
CA PHE A 122 6.20 7.59 12.17
C PHE A 122 5.51 7.47 13.54
N PRO A 123 4.25 6.95 13.58
CA PRO A 123 3.42 6.46 12.48
C PRO A 123 2.84 7.58 11.59
N LEU A 124 2.58 7.25 10.33
CA LEU A 124 1.99 8.20 9.37
C LEU A 124 0.52 8.48 9.70
N PRO A 125 0.05 9.73 9.60
CA PRO A 125 -1.35 10.07 9.86
C PRO A 125 -2.29 9.41 8.84
N MET A 126 -3.41 8.85 9.33
CA MET A 126 -4.33 8.06 8.52
C MET A 126 -5.09 8.84 7.45
N SER A 127 -5.36 10.11 7.67
CA SER A 127 -6.04 10.98 6.69
C SER A 127 -5.91 12.45 7.04
N ARG A 128 -6.18 13.34 6.07
CA ARG A 128 -6.30 14.79 6.31
C ARG A 128 -7.37 15.13 7.38
N TYR A 129 -8.39 14.29 7.52
CA TYR A 129 -9.46 14.49 8.50
C TYR A 129 -8.99 14.17 9.92
N GLY A 130 -8.19 13.12 10.14
CA GLY A 130 -7.62 12.78 11.44
C GLY A 130 -6.72 13.87 11.99
N ALA A 131 -5.89 14.50 11.15
CA ALA A 131 -5.02 15.61 11.55
C ALA A 131 -5.82 16.87 11.99
N ARG A 132 -6.99 17.12 11.39
CA ARG A 132 -7.89 18.21 11.81
C ARG A 132 -8.54 17.93 13.16
N PHE A 133 -8.93 16.69 13.43
CA PHE A 133 -9.52 16.30 14.70
C PHE A 133 -8.52 16.43 15.86
N LEU A 134 -7.29 15.98 15.66
CA LEU A 134 -6.23 16.10 16.66
C LEU A 134 -5.89 17.57 16.95
N ARG A 135 -5.83 18.43 15.94
CA ARG A 135 -5.62 19.88 16.14
C ARG A 135 -6.76 20.53 16.91
N ARG A 136 -8.02 20.13 16.69
CA ARG A 136 -9.17 20.65 17.45
C ARG A 136 -9.12 20.20 18.92
N GLY A 137 -8.71 18.96 19.18
CA GLY A 137 -8.54 18.44 20.53
C GLY A 137 -7.46 19.19 21.32
N GLN A 138 -6.32 19.45 20.70
CA GLN A 138 -5.23 20.20 21.34
C GLN A 138 -5.59 21.65 21.63
N ARG A 139 -6.31 22.35 20.73
CA ARG A 139 -6.76 23.72 21.00
C ARG A 139 -7.76 23.79 22.16
N ARG A 140 -8.65 22.81 22.32
CA ARG A 140 -9.58 22.75 23.46
C ARG A 140 -8.88 22.44 24.78
N ALA A 141 -7.80 21.65 24.76
CA ALA A 141 -7.03 21.33 25.96
C ALA A 141 -6.19 22.52 26.46
N THR A 142 -5.64 23.34 25.57
CA THR A 142 -4.92 24.57 25.93
C THR A 142 -5.85 25.68 26.40
N GLN A 143 -7.07 25.76 25.86
CA GLN A 143 -8.05 26.79 26.26
C GLN A 143 -8.69 26.53 27.63
N LYS A 144 -8.67 25.29 28.13
CA LYS A 144 -9.13 24.95 29.49
C LYS A 144 -8.09 25.20 30.60
N ARG A 145 -6.84 25.54 30.25
CA ARG A 145 -5.77 25.83 31.21
C ARG A 145 -5.54 27.32 31.48
N HIS A 146 -6.29 28.17 30.83
CA HIS A 146 -6.37 29.61 31.09
C HIS A 146 -7.74 29.98 31.65
#